data_8198501fc8b0ae5808c209483ef733c2
#
_entry.id   8198501fc8b0ae5808c209483ef733c2
#
_cell.length_a   1.000
_cell.length_b   1.000
_cell.length_c   1.000
_cell.angle_alpha   90.00
_cell.angle_beta   90.00
_cell.angle_gamma   90.00
#
_symmetry.space_group_name_H-M   'P 1'
#
loop_
_entity.id
_entity.type
_entity.pdbx_description
1 polymer ?
#
loop_
_entity_poly.entity_id
_entity_poly.type
_entity_poly.pdbx_seq_one_letter_code
_entity_poly.pdbx_strand_id
1 'polypeptide(L)'
;MAWLLTNVFQVKVPDYHHARTHATDVRVLVPRTYHADSMLLFCDPEDRPLLSVVLEIQRGWDRSKRRTWKLYVAQLEAELNVDAALLVYCPDPRTASRYRDHFAYDGLSLTLRPFIFTPTDVPLVLDAEQARANPAPAVLSAICHGHDAQVDATFPALMEALRSLRPNTAIL
;
A
#
# COMPACT_ATOMS: atom_id res chain seq x y z
N MET A 1 -27.76 -20.61 7.25
CA MET A 1 -26.63 -19.67 7.27
C MET A 1 -27.06 -18.26 6.87
N ALA A 2 -27.70 -18.03 5.70
CA ALA A 2 -28.18 -16.69 5.29
C ALA A 2 -29.06 -16.02 6.35
N TRP A 3 -30.00 -16.77 6.96
CA TRP A 3 -30.84 -16.26 8.04
C TRP A 3 -30.03 -15.71 9.23
N LEU A 4 -28.96 -16.39 9.65
CA LEU A 4 -28.07 -15.92 10.73
C LEU A 4 -27.37 -14.63 10.35
N LEU A 5 -26.83 -14.56 9.14
CA LEU A 5 -26.16 -13.33 8.65
C LEU A 5 -27.12 -12.15 8.69
N THR A 6 -28.35 -12.34 8.21
CA THR A 6 -29.34 -11.24 8.12
C THR A 6 -29.89 -10.88 9.50
N ASN A 7 -30.32 -11.87 10.30
CA ASN A 7 -31.15 -11.60 11.49
C ASN A 7 -30.34 -11.47 12.79
N VAL A 8 -29.17 -12.10 12.85
CA VAL A 8 -28.30 -12.02 14.04
C VAL A 8 -27.19 -10.99 13.84
N PHE A 9 -26.54 -11.01 12.68
CA PHE A 9 -25.38 -10.15 12.43
C PHE A 9 -25.71 -8.90 11.60
N GLN A 10 -26.96 -8.70 11.19
CA GLN A 10 -27.43 -7.55 10.42
C GLN A 10 -26.64 -7.31 9.12
N VAL A 11 -26.11 -8.39 8.54
CA VAL A 11 -25.34 -8.37 7.30
C VAL A 11 -26.29 -8.48 6.12
N LYS A 12 -26.18 -7.55 5.17
CA LYS A 12 -26.94 -7.62 3.91
C LYS A 12 -26.42 -8.76 3.04
N VAL A 13 -27.20 -9.82 2.94
CA VAL A 13 -26.93 -10.93 2.01
C VAL A 13 -27.42 -10.53 0.62
N PRO A 14 -26.64 -10.71 -0.45
CA PRO A 14 -27.10 -10.49 -1.82
C PRO A 14 -28.29 -11.40 -2.18
N ASP A 15 -29.14 -10.96 -3.11
CA ASP A 15 -30.18 -11.82 -3.65
C ASP A 15 -29.56 -13.03 -4.32
N TYR A 16 -30.05 -14.22 -3.97
CA TYR A 16 -29.56 -15.48 -4.52
C TYR A 16 -30.70 -16.43 -4.87
N HIS A 17 -30.50 -17.23 -5.90
CA HIS A 17 -31.49 -18.21 -6.33
C HIS A 17 -31.42 -19.50 -5.49
N HIS A 18 -30.22 -20.02 -5.24
CA HIS A 18 -29.99 -21.20 -4.42
C HIS A 18 -28.61 -21.17 -3.76
N ALA A 19 -28.47 -21.94 -2.69
CA ALA A 19 -27.19 -22.18 -2.04
C ALA A 19 -26.76 -23.62 -2.27
N ARG A 20 -25.48 -23.87 -2.46
CA ARG A 20 -24.90 -25.22 -2.59
C ARG A 20 -23.72 -25.39 -1.63
N THR A 21 -23.49 -26.62 -1.22
CA THR A 21 -22.28 -26.97 -0.49
C THR A 21 -21.06 -26.88 -1.39
N HIS A 22 -19.92 -26.51 -0.81
CA HIS A 22 -18.62 -26.54 -1.47
C HIS A 22 -17.65 -27.37 -0.66
N ALA A 23 -16.52 -27.79 -1.27
CA ALA A 23 -15.49 -28.53 -0.56
C ALA A 23 -15.02 -27.77 0.69
N THR A 24 -14.81 -28.48 1.78
CA THR A 24 -14.38 -27.93 3.07
C THR A 24 -12.87 -27.66 3.11
N ASP A 25 -12.10 -28.31 2.21
CA ASP A 25 -10.67 -28.11 2.12
C ASP A 25 -10.37 -26.76 1.46
N VAL A 26 -9.85 -25.82 2.24
CA VAL A 26 -9.29 -24.57 1.71
C VAL A 26 -7.87 -24.86 1.25
N ARG A 27 -7.73 -25.28 -0.01
CA ARG A 27 -6.41 -25.42 -0.62
C ARG A 27 -5.90 -24.06 -1.05
N VAL A 28 -4.63 -23.78 -0.77
CA VAL A 28 -3.91 -22.68 -1.43
C VAL A 28 -3.85 -23.04 -2.92
N LEU A 29 -4.80 -22.51 -3.69
CA LEU A 29 -4.93 -22.74 -5.12
C LEU A 29 -3.71 -22.14 -5.80
N VAL A 30 -2.84 -22.98 -6.33
CA VAL A 30 -1.70 -22.66 -7.21
C VAL A 30 -0.87 -21.48 -6.71
N PRO A 31 0.41 -21.63 -6.45
CA PRO A 31 1.27 -20.54 -6.06
C PRO A 31 1.28 -19.49 -7.19
N ARG A 32 0.42 -18.49 -7.09
CA ARG A 32 0.51 -17.29 -7.90
C ARG A 32 1.53 -16.41 -7.22
N THR A 33 2.64 -16.21 -7.86
CA THR A 33 3.59 -15.18 -7.44
C THR A 33 2.93 -13.84 -7.70
N TYR A 34 2.65 -13.11 -6.63
CA TYR A 34 2.22 -11.71 -6.74
C TYR A 34 3.48 -10.86 -6.68
N HIS A 35 3.60 -9.93 -7.63
CA HIS A 35 4.69 -8.98 -7.65
C HIS A 35 4.17 -7.64 -7.13
N ALA A 36 4.67 -7.21 -5.99
CA ALA A 36 4.54 -5.84 -5.52
C ALA A 36 5.61 -4.98 -6.22
N ASP A 37 5.35 -3.69 -6.39
CA ASP A 37 6.37 -2.78 -6.96
C ASP A 37 7.55 -2.62 -6.00
N SER A 38 7.28 -2.62 -4.69
CA SER A 38 8.31 -2.64 -3.64
C SER A 38 7.77 -3.22 -2.34
N MET A 39 8.65 -3.82 -1.54
CA MET A 39 8.34 -4.32 -0.21
C MET A 39 9.51 -3.99 0.74
N LEU A 40 9.17 -3.52 1.94
CA LEU A 40 10.11 -3.17 2.99
C LEU A 40 9.73 -3.90 4.27
N LEU A 41 10.73 -4.39 4.98
CA LEU A 41 10.59 -4.90 6.34
C LEU A 41 11.24 -3.92 7.32
N PHE A 42 10.51 -3.52 8.33
CA PHE A 42 11.05 -2.79 9.46
C PHE A 42 11.38 -3.82 10.54
N CYS A 43 12.64 -3.87 10.92
CA CYS A 43 13.16 -4.87 11.84
C CYS A 43 13.67 -4.23 13.13
N ASP A 44 13.76 -5.03 14.17
CA ASP A 44 14.44 -4.67 15.41
C ASP A 44 15.98 -4.80 15.26
N PRO A 45 16.79 -4.49 16.32
CA PRO A 45 18.26 -4.62 16.27
C PRO A 45 18.75 -6.05 16.04
N GLU A 46 17.92 -7.06 16.31
CA GLU A 46 18.22 -8.48 16.09
C GLU A 46 17.71 -8.99 14.73
N ASP A 47 17.35 -8.06 13.80
CA ASP A 47 16.83 -8.34 12.44
C ASP A 47 15.51 -9.12 12.43
N ARG A 48 14.72 -9.03 13.50
CA ARG A 48 13.38 -9.63 13.54
C ARG A 48 12.37 -8.65 12.95
N PRO A 49 11.51 -9.07 12.01
CA PRO A 49 10.49 -8.19 11.43
C PRO A 49 9.53 -7.67 12.50
N LEU A 50 9.21 -6.37 12.44
CA LEU A 50 8.24 -5.70 13.29
C LEU A 50 7.02 -5.22 12.48
N LEU A 51 7.23 -4.89 11.19
CA LEU A 51 6.21 -4.41 10.29
C LEU A 51 6.64 -4.68 8.85
N SER A 52 5.71 -5.15 8.02
CA SER A 52 5.87 -5.22 6.57
C SER A 52 5.15 -4.06 5.90
N VAL A 53 5.79 -3.40 4.95
CA VAL A 53 5.19 -2.33 4.16
C VAL A 53 5.31 -2.66 2.68
N VAL A 54 4.17 -2.75 2.01
CA VAL A 54 4.08 -2.99 0.57
C VAL A 54 3.74 -1.68 -0.13
N LEU A 55 4.50 -1.33 -1.15
CA LEU A 55 4.22 -0.19 -2.02
C LEU A 55 3.74 -0.67 -3.38
N GLU A 56 2.63 -0.12 -3.83
CA GLU A 56 2.04 -0.31 -5.16
C GLU A 56 1.90 1.03 -5.88
N ILE A 57 2.23 1.07 -7.15
CA ILE A 57 2.07 2.25 -8.02
C ILE A 57 0.93 1.99 -8.99
N GLN A 58 -0.18 2.73 -8.85
CA GLN A 58 -1.36 2.53 -9.67
C GLN A 58 -1.58 3.72 -10.62
N ARG A 59 -1.22 3.51 -11.89
CA ARG A 59 -1.43 4.50 -12.97
C ARG A 59 -2.84 4.48 -13.54
N GLY A 60 -3.63 3.46 -13.23
CA GLY A 60 -5.00 3.28 -13.71
C GLY A 60 -5.81 2.38 -12.81
N TRP A 61 -7.11 2.31 -13.11
CA TRP A 61 -8.05 1.50 -12.36
C TRP A 61 -7.96 0.02 -12.73
N ASP A 62 -7.77 -0.82 -11.72
CA ASP A 62 -7.86 -2.28 -11.85
C ASP A 62 -8.78 -2.86 -10.75
N ARG A 63 -9.97 -3.34 -11.17
CA ARG A 63 -10.96 -3.94 -10.27
C ARG A 63 -10.46 -5.19 -9.56
N SER A 64 -9.52 -5.91 -10.14
CA SER A 64 -9.00 -7.16 -9.58
C SER A 64 -8.22 -6.92 -8.27
N LYS A 65 -7.63 -5.73 -8.11
CA LYS A 65 -6.83 -5.33 -6.95
C LYS A 65 -7.60 -5.48 -5.61
N ARG A 66 -8.92 -5.32 -5.61
CA ARG A 66 -9.74 -5.55 -4.41
C ARG A 66 -9.53 -6.92 -3.78
N ARG A 67 -9.34 -7.95 -4.59
CA ARG A 67 -9.18 -9.33 -4.10
C ARG A 67 -7.72 -9.73 -4.01
N THR A 68 -6.93 -9.35 -4.99
CA THR A 68 -5.51 -9.72 -5.05
C THR A 68 -4.70 -9.06 -3.93
N TRP A 69 -4.95 -7.80 -3.63
CA TRP A 69 -4.28 -7.12 -2.52
C TRP A 69 -4.62 -7.71 -1.15
N LYS A 70 -5.90 -8.07 -0.92
CA LYS A 70 -6.29 -8.76 0.32
C LYS A 70 -5.55 -10.08 0.49
N LEU A 71 -5.44 -10.84 -0.59
CA LEU A 71 -4.82 -12.15 -0.54
C LEU A 71 -3.34 -12.06 -0.20
N TYR A 72 -2.59 -11.18 -0.87
CA TYR A 72 -1.16 -11.14 -0.60
C TYR A 72 -0.81 -10.38 0.69
N VAL A 73 -1.58 -9.37 1.11
CA VAL A 73 -1.39 -8.76 2.44
C VAL A 73 -1.64 -9.81 3.54
N ALA A 74 -2.75 -10.55 3.47
CA ALA A 74 -3.04 -11.60 4.43
C ALA A 74 -1.99 -12.75 4.42
N GLN A 75 -1.43 -13.07 3.25
CA GLN A 75 -0.36 -14.05 3.14
C GLN A 75 0.94 -13.54 3.79
N LEU A 76 1.30 -12.28 3.58
CA LEU A 76 2.48 -11.68 4.22
C LEU A 76 2.35 -11.64 5.74
N GLU A 77 1.19 -11.24 6.26
CA GLU A 77 0.93 -11.27 7.71
C GLU A 77 1.07 -12.68 8.28
N ALA A 78 0.52 -13.68 7.58
CA ALA A 78 0.59 -15.07 8.02
C ALA A 78 2.02 -15.64 7.94
N GLU A 79 2.80 -15.29 6.92
CA GLU A 79 4.15 -15.78 6.69
C GLU A 79 5.16 -15.14 7.65
N LEU A 80 5.06 -13.80 7.84
CA LEU A 80 6.00 -13.03 8.63
C LEU A 80 5.60 -12.93 10.11
N ASN A 81 4.34 -13.24 10.43
CA ASN A 81 3.75 -13.08 11.77
C ASN A 81 3.87 -11.65 12.31
N VAL A 82 3.72 -10.65 11.44
CA VAL A 82 3.68 -9.22 11.74
C VAL A 82 2.61 -8.53 10.90
N ASP A 83 2.18 -7.35 11.33
CA ASP A 83 1.24 -6.54 10.54
C ASP A 83 1.83 -6.15 9.19
N ALA A 84 0.98 -6.05 8.17
CA ALA A 84 1.35 -5.58 6.85
C ALA A 84 0.55 -4.33 6.43
N ALA A 85 1.26 -3.25 6.13
CA ALA A 85 0.68 -2.03 5.58
C ALA A 85 0.77 -2.02 4.06
N LEU A 86 -0.32 -1.68 3.38
CA LEU A 86 -0.35 -1.48 1.93
C LEU A 86 -0.42 0.01 1.61
N LEU A 87 0.65 0.54 1.04
CA LEU A 87 0.74 1.89 0.47
C LEU A 87 0.42 1.83 -1.02
N VAL A 88 -0.46 2.71 -1.50
CA VAL A 88 -0.84 2.79 -2.91
C VAL A 88 -0.64 4.20 -3.43
N TYR A 89 0.40 4.39 -4.23
CA TYR A 89 0.65 5.65 -4.90
C TYR A 89 -0.16 5.73 -6.20
N CYS A 90 -0.96 6.77 -6.33
CA CYS A 90 -1.74 7.08 -7.53
C CYS A 90 -1.32 8.45 -8.07
N PRO A 91 -0.57 8.53 -9.20
CA PRO A 91 -0.24 9.81 -9.82
C PRO A 91 -1.46 10.63 -10.22
N ASP A 92 -2.56 9.95 -10.60
CA ASP A 92 -3.81 10.59 -10.98
C ASP A 92 -4.81 10.61 -9.80
N PRO A 93 -5.27 11.80 -9.35
CA PRO A 93 -6.23 11.93 -8.24
C PRO A 93 -7.57 11.24 -8.49
N ARG A 94 -8.03 11.11 -9.75
CA ARG A 94 -9.27 10.41 -10.08
C ARG A 94 -9.14 8.91 -9.84
N THR A 95 -7.99 8.35 -10.19
CA THR A 95 -7.66 6.95 -9.90
C THR A 95 -7.60 6.72 -8.40
N ALA A 96 -6.97 7.61 -7.64
CA ALA A 96 -6.92 7.54 -6.18
C ALA A 96 -8.31 7.57 -5.54
N SER A 97 -9.16 8.53 -5.94
CA SER A 97 -10.55 8.62 -5.46
C SER A 97 -11.31 7.32 -5.72
N ARG A 98 -11.20 6.77 -6.92
CA ARG A 98 -11.88 5.53 -7.28
C ARG A 98 -11.43 4.33 -6.43
N TYR A 99 -10.17 4.24 -6.06
CA TYR A 99 -9.68 3.22 -5.13
C TYR A 99 -10.17 3.49 -3.71
N ARG A 100 -10.13 4.73 -3.21
CA ARG A 100 -10.67 5.09 -1.89
C ARG A 100 -12.14 4.69 -1.76
N ASP A 101 -12.97 5.07 -2.73
CA ASP A 101 -14.40 4.74 -2.76
C ASP A 101 -14.63 3.22 -2.81
N HIS A 102 -13.80 2.51 -3.58
CA HIS A 102 -13.93 1.07 -3.74
C HIS A 102 -13.60 0.30 -2.45
N PHE A 103 -12.66 0.78 -1.65
CA PHE A 103 -12.27 0.17 -0.39
C PHE A 103 -13.02 0.72 0.82
N ALA A 104 -13.77 1.82 0.70
CA ALA A 104 -14.55 2.40 1.79
C ALA A 104 -15.64 1.44 2.33
N TYR A 105 -16.21 0.61 1.44
CA TYR A 105 -17.30 -0.33 1.75
C TYR A 105 -16.92 -1.78 1.44
N ASP A 106 -15.67 -2.14 1.69
CA ASP A 106 -15.13 -3.39 1.24
C ASP A 106 -15.29 -4.52 2.26
N GLY A 107 -15.83 -5.64 1.76
CA GLY A 107 -15.82 -6.92 2.45
C GLY A 107 -16.91 -7.10 3.50
N LEU A 108 -17.17 -8.36 3.79
CA LEU A 108 -18.04 -8.79 4.90
C LEU A 108 -17.20 -9.13 6.13
N SER A 109 -16.28 -10.08 5.97
CA SER A 109 -15.43 -10.56 7.07
C SER A 109 -13.98 -10.10 6.95
N LEU A 110 -13.51 -9.88 5.72
CA LEU A 110 -12.14 -9.41 5.46
C LEU A 110 -12.18 -8.03 4.82
N THR A 111 -11.75 -7.01 5.56
CA THR A 111 -11.63 -5.63 5.09
C THR A 111 -10.16 -5.29 4.95
N LEU A 112 -9.76 -4.76 3.79
CA LEU A 112 -8.46 -4.18 3.56
C LEU A 112 -8.60 -2.66 3.55
N ARG A 113 -7.72 -1.96 4.26
CA ARG A 113 -7.65 -0.49 4.30
C ARG A 113 -6.31 -0.03 3.72
N PRO A 114 -6.19 0.10 2.39
CA PRO A 114 -4.95 0.59 1.80
C PRO A 114 -4.75 2.07 2.11
N PHE A 115 -3.51 2.47 2.33
CA PHE A 115 -3.10 3.87 2.46
C PHE A 115 -2.88 4.44 1.05
N ILE A 116 -3.93 5.02 0.47
CA ILE A 116 -3.92 5.55 -0.89
C ILE A 116 -3.52 7.02 -0.87
N PHE A 117 -2.45 7.36 -1.59
CA PHE A 117 -1.94 8.72 -1.65
C PHE A 117 -1.61 9.16 -3.08
N THR A 118 -1.57 10.45 -3.28
CA THR A 118 -1.31 11.15 -4.54
C THR A 118 -0.13 12.11 -4.36
N PRO A 119 0.42 12.70 -5.42
CA PRO A 119 1.44 13.74 -5.28
C PRO A 119 1.05 14.86 -4.31
N THR A 120 -0.22 15.27 -4.29
CA THR A 120 -0.71 16.35 -3.42
C THR A 120 -0.76 15.99 -1.94
N ASP A 121 -0.74 14.71 -1.60
CA ASP A 121 -0.69 14.25 -0.20
C ASP A 121 0.76 14.26 0.35
N VAL A 122 1.76 14.42 -0.53
CA VAL A 122 3.18 14.50 -0.16
C VAL A 122 3.57 15.96 0.04
N PRO A 123 4.06 16.35 1.23
CA PRO A 123 4.50 17.73 1.48
C PRO A 123 5.62 18.15 0.54
N LEU A 124 5.58 19.41 0.12
CA LEU A 124 6.65 20.02 -0.64
C LEU A 124 7.81 20.37 0.30
N VAL A 125 8.99 19.83 0.06
CA VAL A 125 10.20 20.08 0.85
C VAL A 125 11.11 21.02 0.09
N LEU A 126 11.25 22.26 0.59
CA LEU A 126 12.05 23.33 -0.01
C LEU A 126 13.29 23.68 0.83
N ASP A 127 13.29 23.34 2.10
CA ASP A 127 14.35 23.66 3.04
C ASP A 127 15.53 22.68 2.91
N ALA A 128 16.69 23.20 2.56
CA ALA A 128 17.91 22.43 2.37
C ALA A 128 18.47 21.85 3.68
N GLU A 129 18.31 22.53 4.83
CA GLU A 129 18.77 22.03 6.13
C GLU A 129 17.87 20.88 6.60
N GLN A 130 16.56 21.02 6.46
CA GLN A 130 15.62 19.95 6.73
C GLN A 130 15.90 18.73 5.84
N ALA A 131 16.16 18.95 4.56
CA ALA A 131 16.49 17.90 3.60
C ALA A 131 17.80 17.17 3.95
N ARG A 132 18.79 17.89 4.47
CA ARG A 132 20.05 17.29 4.94
C ARG A 132 19.84 16.44 6.19
N ALA A 133 19.04 16.93 7.13
CA ALA A 133 18.74 16.21 8.37
C ALA A 133 17.87 14.95 8.14
N ASN A 134 16.94 15.03 7.19
CA ASN A 134 16.06 13.91 6.81
C ASN A 134 15.87 13.88 5.29
N PRO A 135 16.71 13.13 4.55
CA PRO A 135 16.73 13.18 3.08
C PRO A 135 15.52 12.48 2.42
N ALA A 136 14.93 11.48 3.06
CA ALA A 136 13.87 10.68 2.43
C ALA A 136 12.62 11.50 2.02
N PRO A 137 12.06 12.40 2.86
CA PRO A 137 10.96 13.28 2.46
C PRO A 137 11.32 14.22 1.30
N ALA A 138 12.54 14.73 1.23
CA ALA A 138 12.96 15.62 0.15
C ALA A 138 13.05 14.88 -1.20
N VAL A 139 13.57 13.65 -1.19
CA VAL A 139 13.59 12.78 -2.38
C VAL A 139 12.17 12.44 -2.83
N LEU A 140 11.31 12.05 -1.90
CA LEU A 140 9.90 11.74 -2.21
C LEU A 140 9.16 12.96 -2.75
N SER A 141 9.36 14.13 -2.13
CA SER A 141 8.81 15.41 -2.58
C SER A 141 9.22 15.72 -4.03
N ALA A 142 10.50 15.60 -4.35
CA ALA A 142 11.01 15.85 -5.69
C ALA A 142 10.42 14.87 -6.73
N ILE A 143 10.24 13.59 -6.38
CA ILE A 143 9.62 12.60 -7.25
C ILE A 143 8.15 12.93 -7.51
N CYS A 144 7.40 13.28 -6.47
CA CYS A 144 5.97 13.55 -6.57
C CYS A 144 5.67 14.86 -7.30
N HIS A 145 6.50 15.89 -7.12
CA HIS A 145 6.32 17.24 -7.66
C HIS A 145 7.24 17.56 -8.85
N GLY A 146 7.93 16.56 -9.38
CA GLY A 146 8.89 16.74 -10.48
C GLY A 146 8.32 17.26 -11.81
N HIS A 147 6.98 17.35 -11.93
CA HIS A 147 6.29 17.92 -13.09
C HIS A 147 5.50 19.19 -12.76
N ASP A 148 5.60 19.67 -11.52
CA ASP A 148 4.90 20.88 -11.07
C ASP A 148 5.69 22.14 -11.46
N ALA A 149 4.98 23.28 -11.51
CA ALA A 149 5.60 24.58 -11.76
C ALA A 149 6.65 24.98 -10.68
N GLN A 150 6.65 24.30 -9.55
CA GLN A 150 7.57 24.54 -8.42
C GLN A 150 8.76 23.57 -8.40
N VAL A 151 8.95 22.77 -9.43
CA VAL A 151 10.04 21.77 -9.48
C VAL A 151 11.41 22.39 -9.23
N ASP A 152 11.68 23.55 -9.80
CA ASP A 152 12.97 24.25 -9.65
C ASP A 152 13.23 24.65 -8.19
N ALA A 153 12.19 24.97 -7.42
CA ALA A 153 12.30 25.31 -6.01
C ALA A 153 12.63 24.12 -5.11
N THR A 154 12.33 22.88 -5.54
CA THR A 154 12.68 21.65 -4.80
C THR A 154 14.13 21.23 -5.01
N PHE A 155 14.79 21.72 -6.04
CA PHE A 155 16.12 21.26 -6.47
C PHE A 155 17.22 21.47 -5.40
N PRO A 156 17.32 22.62 -4.69
CA PRO A 156 18.30 22.80 -3.63
C PRO A 156 18.14 21.79 -2.50
N ALA A 157 16.90 21.54 -2.05
CA ALA A 157 16.60 20.56 -1.02
C ALA A 157 16.95 19.14 -1.48
N LEU A 158 16.59 18.76 -2.71
CA LEU A 158 16.94 17.48 -3.30
C LEU A 158 18.46 17.28 -3.36
N MET A 159 19.21 18.29 -3.80
CA MET A 159 20.68 18.20 -3.89
C MET A 159 21.32 18.02 -2.52
N GLU A 160 20.85 18.70 -1.47
CA GLU A 160 21.33 18.50 -0.11
C GLU A 160 20.94 17.12 0.44
N ALA A 161 19.73 16.63 0.17
CA ALA A 161 19.32 15.28 0.51
C ALA A 161 20.25 14.23 -0.11
N LEU A 162 20.52 14.34 -1.40
CA LEU A 162 21.40 13.40 -2.12
C LEU A 162 22.85 13.44 -1.62
N ARG A 163 23.36 14.63 -1.26
CA ARG A 163 24.71 14.76 -0.66
C ARG A 163 24.79 14.14 0.72
N SER A 164 23.73 14.15 1.50
CA SER A 164 23.69 13.56 2.83
C SER A 164 23.57 12.04 2.80
N LEU A 165 23.02 11.47 1.72
CA LEU A 165 22.99 10.04 1.47
C LEU A 165 24.41 9.58 1.09
N ARG A 166 25.21 9.23 2.09
CA ARG A 166 26.52 8.59 1.83
C ARG A 166 26.26 7.27 1.08
N PRO A 167 27.03 6.95 0.03
CA PRO A 167 27.00 5.61 -0.52
C PRO A 167 27.35 4.65 0.60
N ASN A 168 26.45 3.73 0.88
CA ASN A 168 26.67 2.67 1.85
C ASN A 168 27.77 1.74 1.27
N THR A 169 29.02 2.02 1.61
CA THR A 169 30.20 1.26 1.18
C THR A 169 30.33 -0.05 1.98
N ALA A 170 29.21 -0.64 2.36
CA ALA A 170 29.15 -1.89 3.08
C ALA A 170 28.21 -2.87 2.38
N ILE A 171 28.49 -3.14 1.09
CA ILE A 171 28.07 -4.39 0.44
C ILE A 171 29.29 -4.85 -0.37
N LEU A 172 30.19 -5.52 0.28
CA LEU A 172 31.09 -6.51 -0.30
C LEU A 172 30.68 -7.87 0.24
#